data_9fa9997db42e88d270d21883dd7a967c
#
_entry.id   9fa9997db42e88d270d21883dd7a967c
#
_cell.length_a   1.000
_cell.length_b   1.000
_cell.length_c   1.000
_cell.angle_alpha   90.00
_cell.angle_beta   90.00
_cell.angle_gamma   90.00
#
_symmetry.space_group_name_H-M   'P 1'
#
loop_
_entity.id
_entity.type
_entity.pdbx_description
1 polymer ?
#
loop_
_entity_poly.entity_id
_entity_poly.type
_entity_poly.pdbx_seq_one_letter_code
_entity_poly.pdbx_strand_id
1 'polypeptide(L)'
;IFSIYSYNKTLINGVAVSAEKVTLVENTALEAQVTEFGEVTVQAEYKKNTENAILRMKLKSANMIDGISASSFRKTGDSDAASAMRRVPGISVANGKYIFIRGIGDRYNKTILNGLDIPGLDPDRNTLQMDIFPTSLIDNMIVNKTFSAELPADFTGGLVNIELASFPNQKTQSISIRTGYNPNFHLRSDYLDYEGGKLDFLGFDDGTREIPAETNIPSFVETLGSNTAAADRYADVLNSFNKTLAAKESQSFLDGGLAMNFGNQIKKEKRTIAY
;
A
#
# COMPACT_ATOMS: atom_id res chain seq x y z
N ILE A 1 -21.18 56.93 -30.88
CA ILE A 1 -20.56 55.67 -30.44
C ILE A 1 -21.43 54.53 -30.98
N PHE A 2 -20.87 53.67 -31.83
CA PHE A 2 -21.54 52.44 -32.26
C PHE A 2 -20.98 51.29 -31.47
N SER A 3 -21.88 50.46 -30.91
CA SER A 3 -21.47 49.26 -30.20
C SER A 3 -22.44 48.14 -30.54
N ILE A 4 -21.91 47.02 -31.03
CA ILE A 4 -22.62 45.78 -31.28
C ILE A 4 -21.96 44.70 -30.43
N TYR A 5 -22.76 43.79 -29.89
CA TYR A 5 -22.23 42.68 -29.10
C TYR A 5 -21.19 41.87 -29.92
N SER A 6 -20.04 41.57 -29.32
CA SER A 6 -18.89 40.90 -29.94
C SER A 6 -18.02 41.76 -30.89
N TYR A 7 -18.20 43.06 -30.93
CA TYR A 7 -17.31 43.98 -31.66
C TYR A 7 -16.73 45.06 -30.76
N ASN A 8 -15.55 45.51 -31.11
CA ASN A 8 -14.89 46.63 -30.42
C ASN A 8 -15.68 47.92 -30.58
N LYS A 9 -15.75 48.72 -29.55
CA LYS A 9 -16.39 50.05 -29.65
C LYS A 9 -15.59 50.96 -30.57
N THR A 10 -16.21 51.41 -31.63
CA THR A 10 -15.61 52.35 -32.57
C THR A 10 -16.15 53.76 -32.31
N LEU A 11 -15.27 54.71 -32.13
CA LEU A 11 -15.59 56.13 -31.90
C LEU A 11 -15.29 56.91 -33.18
N ILE A 12 -16.32 57.54 -33.72
CA ILE A 12 -16.18 58.44 -34.88
C ILE A 12 -16.23 59.86 -34.36
N ASN A 13 -15.13 60.59 -34.51
CA ASN A 13 -15.02 61.99 -34.11
C ASN A 13 -15.19 62.92 -35.33
N GLY A 14 -15.63 64.18 -35.08
CA GLY A 14 -15.68 65.20 -36.10
C GLY A 14 -16.93 65.16 -37.01
N VAL A 15 -17.96 64.41 -36.60
CA VAL A 15 -19.21 64.40 -37.35
C VAL A 15 -19.93 65.76 -37.15
N ALA A 16 -19.97 66.59 -38.20
CA ALA A 16 -20.70 67.84 -38.22
C ALA A 16 -22.19 67.58 -38.46
N VAL A 17 -23.03 67.95 -37.50
CA VAL A 17 -24.47 67.83 -37.56
C VAL A 17 -25.07 69.18 -37.79
N SER A 18 -25.83 69.34 -38.92
CA SER A 18 -26.58 70.55 -39.26
C SER A 18 -28.06 70.32 -39.01
N ALA A 19 -28.77 71.36 -38.47
CA ALA A 19 -30.21 71.27 -38.31
C ALA A 19 -30.94 70.98 -39.64
N GLU A 20 -31.92 70.09 -39.60
CA GLU A 20 -32.77 69.65 -40.70
C GLU A 20 -32.08 68.97 -41.91
N LYS A 21 -30.83 68.52 -41.73
CA LYS A 21 -30.09 67.71 -42.73
C LYS A 21 -29.68 66.35 -42.19
N VAL A 22 -29.84 65.30 -42.96
CA VAL A 22 -29.33 63.99 -42.69
C VAL A 22 -27.83 63.97 -42.91
N THR A 23 -27.05 63.68 -41.85
CA THR A 23 -25.61 63.51 -41.98
C THR A 23 -25.33 62.02 -42.18
N LEU A 24 -24.83 61.62 -43.31
CA LEU A 24 -24.40 60.30 -43.65
C LEU A 24 -22.96 60.13 -43.17
N VAL A 25 -22.74 59.14 -42.25
CA VAL A 25 -21.43 58.73 -41.86
C VAL A 25 -20.97 57.61 -42.81
N GLU A 26 -19.74 57.71 -43.28
CA GLU A 26 -19.18 56.72 -44.20
C GLU A 26 -19.14 55.32 -43.49
N ASN A 27 -19.14 54.26 -44.35
CA ASN A 27 -19.10 52.89 -43.84
C ASN A 27 -17.94 52.67 -42.90
N THR A 28 -18.24 52.46 -41.65
CA THR A 28 -17.25 52.18 -40.60
C THR A 28 -17.16 50.69 -40.39
N ALA A 29 -15.99 50.11 -40.67
CA ALA A 29 -15.74 48.72 -40.37
C ALA A 29 -15.62 48.54 -38.86
N LEU A 30 -16.40 47.65 -38.30
CA LEU A 30 -16.30 47.24 -36.92
C LEU A 30 -15.32 46.06 -36.80
N GLU A 31 -14.33 46.18 -35.92
CA GLU A 31 -13.41 45.08 -35.63
C GLU A 31 -14.05 44.10 -34.66
N ALA A 32 -14.05 42.82 -35.01
CA ALA A 32 -14.53 41.77 -34.11
C ALA A 32 -13.69 41.74 -32.84
N GLN A 33 -14.35 41.71 -31.70
CA GLN A 33 -13.68 41.49 -30.42
C GLN A 33 -13.28 39.99 -30.32
N VAL A 34 -12.05 39.69 -30.69
CA VAL A 34 -11.47 38.37 -30.48
C VAL A 34 -11.12 38.24 -29.00
N THR A 35 -11.96 37.57 -28.25
CA THR A 35 -11.61 37.13 -26.90
C THR A 35 -10.74 35.88 -27.08
N GLU A 36 -9.44 36.02 -27.03
CA GLU A 36 -8.56 34.86 -26.89
C GLU A 36 -8.87 34.26 -25.53
N PHE A 37 -9.62 33.17 -25.52
CA PHE A 37 -9.67 32.30 -24.37
C PHE A 37 -8.28 31.69 -24.27
N GLY A 38 -7.50 32.11 -23.28
CA GLY A 38 -6.24 31.45 -22.98
C GLY A 38 -6.50 29.95 -22.87
N GLU A 39 -5.60 29.17 -23.43
CA GLU A 39 -5.68 27.69 -23.43
C GLU A 39 -5.91 27.20 -22.01
N VAL A 40 -7.14 26.77 -21.70
CA VAL A 40 -7.44 26.13 -20.44
C VAL A 40 -6.94 24.71 -20.54
N THR A 41 -5.67 24.51 -20.20
CA THR A 41 -5.10 23.17 -20.06
C THR A 41 -5.71 22.53 -18.82
N VAL A 42 -6.75 21.74 -18.98
CA VAL A 42 -7.29 20.92 -17.91
C VAL A 42 -6.35 19.74 -17.69
N GLN A 43 -5.39 19.89 -16.79
CA GLN A 43 -4.59 18.78 -16.31
C GLN A 43 -5.43 17.96 -15.33
N ALA A 44 -6.11 16.95 -15.83
CA ALA A 44 -6.74 15.96 -14.98
C ALA A 44 -5.70 14.93 -14.56
N GLU A 45 -5.33 14.94 -13.29
CA GLU A 45 -4.48 13.91 -12.72
C GLU A 45 -5.27 12.59 -12.66
N TYR A 46 -4.83 11.59 -13.42
CA TYR A 46 -5.47 10.29 -13.42
C TYR A 46 -5.13 9.53 -12.15
N LYS A 47 -6.06 9.49 -11.21
CA LYS A 47 -5.92 8.70 -9.97
C LYS A 47 -6.12 7.21 -10.27
N LYS A 48 -5.04 6.44 -10.26
CA LYS A 48 -5.05 4.99 -10.51
C LYS A 48 -5.67 4.18 -9.38
N ASN A 49 -5.67 4.70 -8.16
CA ASN A 49 -6.05 4.02 -6.92
C ASN A 49 -7.56 4.04 -6.59
N THR A 50 -8.39 4.19 -7.59
CA THR A 50 -9.86 4.24 -7.45
C THR A 50 -10.54 3.03 -8.07
N GLU A 51 -11.73 2.69 -7.59
CA GLU A 51 -12.55 1.61 -8.19
C GLU A 51 -12.85 1.86 -9.67
N ASN A 52 -13.13 3.11 -10.03
CA ASN A 52 -13.36 3.50 -11.41
C ASN A 52 -12.13 3.28 -12.30
N ALA A 53 -10.92 3.41 -11.76
CA ALA A 53 -9.70 3.13 -12.51
C ALA A 53 -9.59 1.64 -12.81
N ILE A 54 -9.84 0.77 -11.82
CA ILE A 54 -9.87 -0.69 -12.02
C ILE A 54 -10.94 -1.08 -13.03
N LEU A 55 -12.14 -0.51 -12.92
CA LEU A 55 -13.21 -0.78 -13.88
C LEU A 55 -12.82 -0.39 -15.31
N ARG A 56 -12.20 0.77 -15.49
CA ARG A 56 -11.70 1.20 -16.82
C ARG A 56 -10.59 0.29 -17.34
N MET A 57 -9.67 -0.17 -16.48
CA MET A 57 -8.67 -1.17 -16.87
C MET A 57 -9.34 -2.46 -17.34
N LYS A 58 -10.33 -2.95 -16.60
CA LYS A 58 -11.11 -4.14 -16.94
C LYS A 58 -11.84 -4.01 -18.27
N LEU A 59 -12.46 -2.86 -18.55
CA LEU A 59 -13.17 -2.59 -19.79
C LEU A 59 -12.23 -2.44 -21.01
N LYS A 60 -11.00 -1.98 -20.80
CA LYS A 60 -10.00 -1.81 -21.87
C LYS A 60 -9.14 -3.04 -22.09
N SER A 61 -9.10 -3.97 -21.15
CA SER A 61 -8.28 -5.18 -21.26
C SER A 61 -8.91 -6.18 -22.22
N ALA A 62 -8.10 -6.73 -23.11
CA ALA A 62 -8.48 -7.87 -23.93
C ALA A 62 -8.51 -9.17 -23.11
N ASN A 63 -7.87 -9.17 -21.95
CA ASN A 63 -7.73 -10.31 -21.05
C ASN A 63 -8.72 -10.25 -19.89
N MET A 64 -9.00 -11.41 -19.30
CA MET A 64 -9.80 -11.46 -18.09
C MET A 64 -8.96 -10.97 -16.90
N ILE A 65 -9.20 -9.74 -16.50
CA ILE A 65 -8.57 -9.13 -15.32
C ILE A 65 -9.63 -8.79 -14.27
N ASP A 66 -9.25 -8.90 -13.01
CA ASP A 66 -9.97 -8.36 -11.88
C ASP A 66 -8.97 -7.62 -10.97
N GLY A 67 -9.48 -6.86 -10.04
CA GLY A 67 -8.59 -6.15 -9.13
C GLY A 67 -9.34 -5.46 -8.01
N ILE A 68 -8.58 -4.94 -7.07
CA ILE A 68 -9.07 -4.14 -5.96
C ILE A 68 -8.16 -2.93 -5.76
N SER A 69 -8.73 -1.78 -5.47
CA SER A 69 -8.01 -0.52 -5.33
C SER A 69 -7.87 -0.07 -3.88
N ALA A 70 -6.94 0.86 -3.62
CA ALA A 70 -6.75 1.46 -2.31
C ALA A 70 -8.05 2.05 -1.75
N SER A 71 -8.88 2.65 -2.59
CA SER A 71 -10.17 3.19 -2.15
C SER A 71 -11.09 2.11 -1.60
N SER A 72 -11.06 0.90 -2.16
CA SER A 72 -11.88 -0.22 -1.70
C SER A 72 -11.42 -0.74 -0.34
N PHE A 73 -10.13 -1.06 -0.17
CA PHE A 73 -9.68 -1.61 1.11
C PHE A 73 -9.68 -0.61 2.26
N ARG A 74 -9.59 0.70 1.96
CA ARG A 74 -9.81 1.75 2.98
C ARG A 74 -11.26 1.79 3.47
N LYS A 75 -12.24 1.60 2.59
CA LYS A 75 -13.66 1.53 2.96
C LYS A 75 -13.99 0.30 3.79
N THR A 76 -13.33 -0.81 3.51
CA THR A 76 -13.59 -2.10 4.16
C THR A 76 -12.75 -2.33 5.41
N GLY A 77 -11.71 -1.52 5.63
CA GLY A 77 -10.83 -1.63 6.79
C GLY A 77 -9.89 -2.83 6.74
N ASP A 78 -9.60 -3.36 5.55
CA ASP A 78 -8.67 -4.47 5.39
C ASP A 78 -7.25 -4.04 5.79
N SER A 79 -6.54 -4.89 6.54
CA SER A 79 -5.24 -4.56 7.11
C SER A 79 -4.07 -4.85 6.19
N ASP A 80 -4.22 -5.91 5.41
CA ASP A 80 -3.17 -6.51 4.61
C ASP A 80 -3.71 -6.94 3.25
N ALA A 81 -2.79 -7.27 2.33
CA ALA A 81 -3.14 -7.68 0.99
C ALA A 81 -3.95 -8.99 0.96
N ALA A 82 -3.68 -9.92 1.89
CA ALA A 82 -4.41 -11.20 1.94
C ALA A 82 -5.90 -10.97 2.24
N SER A 83 -6.19 -10.11 3.22
CA SER A 83 -7.56 -9.75 3.60
C SER A 83 -8.31 -9.05 2.46
N ALA A 84 -7.64 -8.12 1.78
CA ALA A 84 -8.20 -7.41 0.64
C ALA A 84 -8.46 -8.34 -0.55
N MET A 85 -7.56 -9.28 -0.84
CA MET A 85 -7.68 -10.22 -1.97
C MET A 85 -8.85 -11.18 -1.85
N ARG A 86 -9.34 -11.48 -0.64
CA ARG A 86 -10.56 -12.29 -0.44
C ARG A 86 -11.80 -11.70 -1.10
N ARG A 87 -11.80 -10.39 -1.39
CA ARG A 87 -12.92 -9.68 -2.02
C ARG A 87 -12.88 -9.71 -3.54
N VAL A 88 -11.77 -10.14 -4.11
CA VAL A 88 -11.64 -10.27 -5.57
C VAL A 88 -12.32 -11.56 -6.02
N PRO A 89 -13.26 -11.51 -6.97
CA PRO A 89 -13.97 -12.70 -7.43
C PRO A 89 -13.02 -13.81 -7.90
N GLY A 90 -13.30 -15.05 -7.49
CA GLY A 90 -12.50 -16.21 -7.88
C GLY A 90 -11.14 -16.33 -7.19
N ILE A 91 -10.94 -15.58 -6.10
CA ILE A 91 -9.77 -15.73 -5.24
C ILE A 91 -10.20 -16.27 -3.89
N SER A 92 -9.43 -17.22 -3.39
CA SER A 92 -9.51 -17.71 -2.02
C SER A 92 -8.15 -17.59 -1.34
N VAL A 93 -8.16 -17.43 -0.02
CA VAL A 93 -6.93 -17.27 0.77
C VAL A 93 -6.85 -18.41 1.77
N ALA A 94 -5.75 -19.16 1.72
CA ALA A 94 -5.44 -20.21 2.66
C ALA A 94 -4.51 -19.70 3.76
N ASN A 95 -4.76 -20.15 4.99
CA ASN A 95 -3.97 -19.80 6.19
C ASN A 95 -3.76 -18.31 6.41
N GLY A 96 -4.64 -17.46 5.83
CA GLY A 96 -4.50 -16.00 5.92
C GLY A 96 -3.36 -15.39 5.10
N LYS A 97 -2.60 -16.17 4.35
CA LYS A 97 -1.34 -15.74 3.70
C LYS A 97 -1.29 -16.03 2.20
N TYR A 98 -1.71 -17.21 1.79
CA TYR A 98 -1.49 -17.70 0.42
C TYR A 98 -2.76 -17.60 -0.39
N ILE A 99 -2.63 -17.13 -1.62
CA ILE A 99 -3.76 -16.95 -2.54
C ILE A 99 -3.89 -18.15 -3.48
N PHE A 100 -5.14 -18.51 -3.73
CA PHE A 100 -5.54 -19.49 -4.73
C PHE A 100 -6.43 -18.76 -5.74
N ILE A 101 -6.10 -18.88 -7.01
CA ILE A 101 -6.85 -18.25 -8.08
C ILE A 101 -7.65 -19.32 -8.81
N ARG A 102 -8.98 -19.18 -8.82
CA ARG A 102 -9.90 -20.15 -9.42
C ARG A 102 -9.73 -21.57 -8.88
N GLY A 103 -9.37 -21.70 -7.59
CA GLY A 103 -9.12 -23.00 -6.95
C GLY A 103 -7.77 -23.63 -7.28
N ILE A 104 -6.96 -22.98 -8.12
CA ILE A 104 -5.63 -23.47 -8.48
C ILE A 104 -4.63 -22.99 -7.43
N GLY A 105 -3.82 -23.91 -6.93
CA GLY A 105 -2.88 -23.66 -5.85
C GLY A 105 -1.67 -22.82 -6.25
N ASP A 106 -0.87 -22.55 -5.25
CA ASP A 106 0.29 -21.65 -5.29
C ASP A 106 1.32 -22.01 -6.36
N ARG A 107 1.52 -23.29 -6.65
CA ARG A 107 2.48 -23.76 -7.67
C ARG A 107 2.24 -23.18 -9.06
N TYR A 108 1.00 -22.82 -9.35
CA TYR A 108 0.56 -22.38 -10.67
C TYR A 108 0.19 -20.89 -10.71
N ASN A 109 0.26 -20.21 -9.57
CA ASN A 109 0.01 -18.81 -9.45
C ASN A 109 1.32 -18.05 -9.29
N LYS A 110 1.36 -16.83 -9.80
CA LYS A 110 2.53 -15.96 -9.66
C LYS A 110 2.14 -14.62 -9.04
N THR A 111 3.02 -14.11 -8.20
CA THR A 111 2.87 -12.76 -7.63
C THR A 111 4.05 -11.92 -8.05
N ILE A 112 3.78 -10.73 -8.55
CA ILE A 112 4.78 -9.73 -8.93
C ILE A 112 4.48 -8.42 -8.17
N LEU A 113 5.51 -7.65 -7.92
CA LEU A 113 5.42 -6.34 -7.27
C LEU A 113 5.91 -5.24 -8.22
N ASN A 114 5.03 -4.30 -8.54
CA ASN A 114 5.31 -3.24 -9.53
C ASN A 114 5.84 -3.80 -10.86
N GLY A 115 5.34 -4.96 -11.29
CA GLY A 115 5.78 -5.63 -12.51
C GLY A 115 7.06 -6.45 -12.38
N LEU A 116 7.70 -6.47 -11.21
CA LEU A 116 8.93 -7.23 -10.95
C LEU A 116 8.62 -8.52 -10.21
N ASP A 117 9.35 -9.56 -10.55
CA ASP A 117 9.27 -10.86 -9.89
C ASP A 117 9.89 -10.80 -8.49
N ILE A 118 9.21 -11.36 -7.51
CA ILE A 118 9.69 -11.43 -6.13
C ILE A 118 9.67 -12.89 -5.69
N PRO A 119 10.79 -13.40 -5.15
CA PRO A 119 10.85 -14.75 -4.62
C PRO A 119 9.94 -14.90 -3.40
N GLY A 120 9.32 -16.05 -3.25
CA GLY A 120 8.60 -16.42 -2.04
C GLY A 120 9.53 -16.49 -0.83
N LEU A 121 9.03 -16.16 0.35
CA LEU A 121 9.78 -16.28 1.61
C LEU A 121 9.76 -17.69 2.18
N ASP A 122 8.84 -18.51 1.72
CA ASP A 122 8.69 -19.90 2.11
C ASP A 122 9.40 -20.79 1.07
N PRO A 123 10.42 -21.58 1.46
CA PRO A 123 11.17 -22.41 0.53
C PRO A 123 10.32 -23.52 -0.11
N ASP A 124 9.23 -23.91 0.52
CA ASP A 124 8.33 -24.96 0.04
C ASP A 124 7.21 -24.43 -0.87
N ARG A 125 7.12 -23.11 -1.09
CA ARG A 125 6.04 -22.47 -1.82
C ARG A 125 6.54 -21.40 -2.80
N ASN A 126 5.91 -21.36 -3.95
CA ASN A 126 6.26 -20.40 -5.00
C ASN A 126 5.51 -19.06 -4.88
N THR A 127 4.44 -19.00 -4.09
CA THR A 127 3.68 -17.76 -3.93
C THR A 127 4.19 -16.93 -2.75
N LEU A 128 4.15 -15.64 -2.95
CA LEU A 128 4.48 -14.67 -1.93
C LEU A 128 3.40 -14.67 -0.84
N GLN A 129 3.81 -14.52 0.40
CA GLN A 129 2.91 -14.33 1.54
C GLN A 129 2.26 -12.94 1.44
N MET A 130 0.95 -12.90 1.29
CA MET A 130 0.21 -11.64 1.08
C MET A 130 0.00 -10.84 2.37
N ASP A 131 0.09 -11.46 3.52
CA ASP A 131 -0.05 -10.81 4.83
C ASP A 131 1.10 -9.84 5.17
N ILE A 132 2.25 -9.96 4.48
CA ILE A 132 3.39 -9.05 4.68
C ILE A 132 3.19 -7.67 4.08
N PHE A 133 2.20 -7.50 3.19
CA PHE A 133 1.92 -6.22 2.54
C PHE A 133 0.77 -5.50 3.25
N PRO A 134 1.05 -4.46 4.04
CA PRO A 134 -0.01 -3.64 4.62
C PRO A 134 -0.72 -2.85 3.52
N THR A 135 -2.03 -2.77 3.60
CA THR A 135 -2.85 -2.06 2.60
C THR A 135 -2.53 -0.57 2.48
N SER A 136 -1.89 0.02 3.48
CA SER A 136 -1.44 1.42 3.45
C SER A 136 -0.36 1.70 2.40
N LEU A 137 0.41 0.68 2.00
CA LEU A 137 1.48 0.77 1.01
C LEU A 137 1.02 0.40 -0.40
N ILE A 138 -0.23 -0.05 -0.58
CA ILE A 138 -0.73 -0.57 -1.84
C ILE A 138 -1.67 0.45 -2.49
N ASP A 139 -1.47 0.74 -3.77
CA ASP A 139 -2.42 1.49 -4.59
C ASP A 139 -3.46 0.56 -5.22
N ASN A 140 -3.00 -0.51 -5.85
CA ASN A 140 -3.86 -1.47 -6.52
C ASN A 140 -3.30 -2.88 -6.41
N MET A 141 -4.20 -3.85 -6.47
CA MET A 141 -3.85 -5.24 -6.74
C MET A 141 -4.64 -5.71 -7.94
N ILE A 142 -3.94 -6.11 -9.00
CA ILE A 142 -4.53 -6.53 -10.27
C ILE A 142 -4.27 -8.01 -10.45
N VAL A 143 -5.31 -8.75 -10.78
CA VAL A 143 -5.26 -10.19 -11.01
C VAL A 143 -5.53 -10.48 -12.47
N ASN A 144 -4.51 -10.95 -13.15
CA ASN A 144 -4.62 -11.48 -14.51
C ASN A 144 -5.01 -12.97 -14.44
N LYS A 145 -6.19 -13.29 -14.93
CA LYS A 145 -6.73 -14.66 -14.91
C LYS A 145 -6.47 -15.42 -16.21
N THR A 146 -6.03 -14.71 -17.25
CA THR A 146 -5.65 -15.26 -18.54
C THR A 146 -4.25 -14.80 -18.89
N PHE A 147 -3.52 -15.65 -19.60
CA PHE A 147 -2.19 -15.34 -20.11
C PHE A 147 -2.26 -14.31 -21.23
N SER A 148 -1.28 -13.40 -21.27
CA SER A 148 -0.97 -12.56 -22.41
C SER A 148 0.54 -12.50 -22.62
N ALA A 149 0.97 -12.21 -23.85
CA ALA A 149 2.37 -12.26 -24.24
C ALA A 149 3.28 -11.26 -23.49
N GLU A 150 2.71 -10.25 -22.86
CA GLU A 150 3.41 -9.24 -22.04
C GLU A 150 3.68 -9.72 -20.61
N LEU A 151 3.06 -10.82 -20.18
CA LEU A 151 3.20 -11.36 -18.83
C LEU A 151 4.26 -12.49 -18.81
N PRO A 152 4.88 -12.74 -17.65
CA PRO A 152 5.76 -13.90 -17.47
C PRO A 152 5.06 -15.19 -17.86
N ALA A 153 5.78 -16.13 -18.49
CA ALA A 153 5.20 -17.37 -19.03
C ALA A 153 5.07 -18.51 -17.99
N ASP A 154 5.49 -18.30 -16.78
CA ASP A 154 5.65 -19.32 -15.72
C ASP A 154 4.43 -19.42 -14.77
N PHE A 155 3.25 -19.01 -15.23
CA PHE A 155 2.00 -19.21 -14.49
C PHE A 155 0.90 -19.79 -15.40
N THR A 156 -0.03 -20.53 -14.80
CA THR A 156 -1.21 -21.09 -15.49
C THR A 156 -2.52 -20.80 -14.76
N GLY A 157 -2.49 -20.62 -13.45
CA GLY A 157 -3.66 -20.29 -12.62
C GLY A 157 -4.05 -18.84 -12.72
N GLY A 158 -3.11 -17.96 -12.47
CA GLY A 158 -3.25 -16.52 -12.55
C GLY A 158 -2.03 -15.80 -12.01
N LEU A 159 -1.94 -14.52 -12.34
CA LEU A 159 -0.86 -13.65 -11.91
C LEU A 159 -1.45 -12.46 -11.13
N VAL A 160 -0.94 -12.23 -9.94
CA VAL A 160 -1.26 -11.05 -9.13
C VAL A 160 -0.14 -10.04 -9.24
N ASN A 161 -0.46 -8.85 -9.70
CA ASN A 161 0.42 -7.70 -9.65
C ASN A 161 0.00 -6.78 -8.50
N ILE A 162 0.90 -6.60 -7.54
CA ILE A 162 0.73 -5.64 -6.44
C ILE A 162 1.41 -4.34 -6.87
N GLU A 163 0.62 -3.29 -7.02
CA GLU A 163 1.13 -1.96 -7.31
C GLU A 163 1.21 -1.16 -6.01
N LEU A 164 2.43 -0.79 -5.64
CA LEU A 164 2.67 0.02 -4.45
C LEU A 164 2.27 1.48 -4.69
N ALA A 165 1.89 2.14 -3.63
CA ALA A 165 1.54 3.55 -3.65
C ALA A 165 2.73 4.38 -4.15
N SER A 166 2.45 5.23 -5.12
CA SER A 166 3.39 6.23 -5.58
C SER A 166 3.50 7.37 -4.55
N PHE A 167 4.56 8.15 -4.67
CA PHE A 167 4.78 9.29 -3.79
C PHE A 167 3.59 10.26 -3.84
N PRO A 168 3.11 10.74 -2.67
CA PRO A 168 1.97 11.64 -2.61
C PRO A 168 2.33 13.01 -3.22
N ASN A 169 1.42 13.57 -4.01
CA ASN A 169 1.60 14.89 -4.61
C ASN A 169 1.48 16.04 -3.60
N GLN A 170 0.93 15.76 -2.43
CA GLN A 170 0.75 16.71 -1.33
C GLN A 170 1.23 16.07 -0.03
N LYS A 171 1.63 16.91 0.92
CA LYS A 171 2.00 16.43 2.25
C LYS A 171 0.83 15.66 2.87
N THR A 172 1.08 14.40 3.18
CA THR A 172 0.12 13.50 3.83
C THR A 172 0.66 13.06 5.18
N GLN A 173 -0.22 13.06 6.16
CA GLN A 173 0.06 12.54 7.50
C GLN A 173 -1.16 11.76 7.95
N SER A 174 -0.98 10.51 8.31
CA SER A 174 -2.06 9.70 8.85
C SER A 174 -1.60 8.90 10.06
N ILE A 175 -2.46 8.86 11.05
CA ILE A 175 -2.30 8.02 12.24
C ILE A 175 -3.53 7.13 12.27
N SER A 176 -3.33 5.83 12.33
CA SER A 176 -4.40 4.86 12.45
C SER A 176 -4.21 3.99 13.69
N ILE A 177 -5.26 3.89 14.47
CA ILE A 177 -5.33 3.04 15.64
C ILE A 177 -6.34 1.95 15.32
N ARG A 178 -5.95 0.71 15.56
CA ARG A 178 -6.81 -0.46 15.38
C ARG A 178 -6.92 -1.19 16.70
N THR A 179 -8.10 -1.67 16.99
CA THR A 179 -8.32 -2.61 18.08
C THR A 179 -9.19 -3.77 17.58
N GLY A 180 -8.87 -4.97 18.01
CA GLY A 180 -9.61 -6.19 17.69
C GLY A 180 -10.11 -6.87 18.94
N TYR A 181 -11.32 -7.42 18.89
CA TYR A 181 -11.88 -8.20 19.95
C TYR A 181 -12.40 -9.54 19.45
N ASN A 182 -11.95 -10.61 20.06
CA ASN A 182 -12.45 -11.97 19.85
C ASN A 182 -12.92 -12.55 21.20
N PRO A 183 -14.23 -12.80 21.39
CA PRO A 183 -14.77 -13.26 22.66
C PRO A 183 -14.27 -14.66 23.09
N ASN A 184 -13.76 -15.44 22.14
CA ASN A 184 -13.21 -16.77 22.43
C ASN A 184 -11.79 -16.73 22.96
N PHE A 185 -11.15 -15.56 22.90
CA PHE A 185 -9.72 -15.43 23.18
C PHE A 185 -9.44 -14.28 24.17
N HIS A 186 -9.97 -13.07 23.88
CA HIS A 186 -9.65 -11.88 24.65
C HIS A 186 -10.42 -11.78 25.97
N LEU A 187 -9.76 -11.20 26.94
CA LEU A 187 -10.27 -10.92 28.30
C LEU A 187 -10.64 -12.20 29.09
N ARG A 188 -10.17 -13.36 28.65
CA ARG A 188 -10.35 -14.61 29.37
C ARG A 188 -9.24 -14.78 30.41
N SER A 189 -9.57 -15.33 31.56
CA SER A 189 -8.62 -15.60 32.65
C SER A 189 -7.89 -16.93 32.50
N ASP A 190 -8.32 -17.79 31.57
CA ASP A 190 -7.75 -19.10 31.28
C ASP A 190 -6.79 -19.10 30.09
N TYR A 191 -6.32 -17.93 29.70
CA TYR A 191 -5.32 -17.78 28.65
C TYR A 191 -3.95 -18.26 29.15
N LEU A 192 -3.30 -19.13 28.39
CA LEU A 192 -1.97 -19.60 28.72
C LEU A 192 -0.92 -18.68 28.11
N ASP A 193 -0.10 -18.11 28.97
CA ASP A 193 0.97 -17.19 28.62
C ASP A 193 2.30 -17.71 29.17
N TYR A 194 3.40 -17.13 28.75
CA TYR A 194 4.74 -17.39 29.28
C TYR A 194 5.27 -16.16 30.03
N GLU A 195 6.29 -16.38 30.86
CA GLU A 195 6.94 -15.28 31.55
C GLU A 195 7.92 -14.57 30.58
N GLY A 196 7.45 -13.52 29.97
CA GLY A 196 8.18 -12.73 28.96
C GLY A 196 8.83 -11.47 29.53
N GLY A 197 9.43 -10.68 28.64
CA GLY A 197 10.01 -9.39 28.94
C GLY A 197 8.96 -8.30 29.18
N LYS A 198 9.36 -7.21 29.81
CA LYS A 198 8.47 -6.08 30.13
C LYS A 198 8.02 -5.30 28.90
N LEU A 199 8.77 -5.39 27.80
CA LEU A 199 8.51 -4.68 26.55
C LEU A 199 7.86 -5.57 25.47
N ASP A 200 7.55 -6.83 25.78
CA ASP A 200 6.95 -7.79 24.86
C ASP A 200 5.64 -7.30 24.27
N PHE A 201 4.85 -6.55 25.04
CA PHE A 201 3.58 -5.96 24.56
C PHE A 201 3.77 -4.93 23.43
N LEU A 202 4.98 -4.38 23.28
CA LEU A 202 5.35 -3.48 22.17
C LEU A 202 6.10 -4.21 21.04
N GLY A 203 6.38 -5.52 21.21
CA GLY A 203 7.16 -6.28 20.25
C GLY A 203 8.67 -6.02 20.30
N PHE A 204 9.17 -5.39 21.38
CA PHE A 204 10.59 -5.14 21.57
C PHE A 204 11.17 -6.10 22.60
N ASP A 205 12.33 -6.65 22.30
CA ASP A 205 13.12 -7.40 23.26
C ASP A 205 13.83 -6.44 24.22
N ASP A 206 13.74 -6.72 25.51
CA ASP A 206 14.39 -5.96 26.60
C ASP A 206 15.64 -6.67 27.14
N GLY A 207 16.20 -7.62 26.40
CA GLY A 207 17.32 -8.45 26.80
C GLY A 207 16.92 -9.72 27.56
N THR A 208 15.65 -9.95 27.83
CA THR A 208 15.18 -11.15 28.54
C THR A 208 15.45 -12.44 27.77
N ARG A 209 15.56 -12.36 26.45
CA ARG A 209 15.86 -13.50 25.55
C ARG A 209 17.31 -13.57 25.14
N GLU A 210 18.15 -12.67 25.65
CA GLU A 210 19.57 -12.69 25.36
C GLU A 210 20.20 -13.98 25.90
N ILE A 211 21.14 -14.56 25.16
CA ILE A 211 21.87 -15.73 25.62
C ILE A 211 22.74 -15.30 26.81
N PRO A 212 22.50 -15.83 28.02
CA PRO A 212 23.15 -15.34 29.23
C PRO A 212 24.58 -15.85 29.40
N ALA A 213 25.21 -16.25 28.29
CA ALA A 213 26.53 -16.89 28.31
C ALA A 213 27.53 -16.14 27.43
N GLU A 214 28.75 -16.04 27.85
CA GLU A 214 29.86 -15.60 27.03
C GLU A 214 30.07 -16.54 25.81
N THR A 215 30.66 -16.01 24.75
CA THR A 215 30.81 -16.64 23.44
C THR A 215 31.64 -17.95 23.41
N ASN A 216 32.25 -18.33 24.47
CA ASN A 216 33.14 -19.50 24.53
C ASN A 216 32.58 -20.61 25.44
N ILE A 217 31.50 -21.25 24.95
CA ILE A 217 30.85 -22.37 25.66
C ILE A 217 31.59 -23.67 25.34
N PRO A 218 32.08 -24.42 26.32
CA PRO A 218 32.72 -25.71 26.05
C PRO A 218 31.74 -26.68 25.37
N SER A 219 32.22 -27.43 24.41
CA SER A 219 31.42 -28.51 23.82
C SER A 219 31.14 -29.60 24.79
N PHE A 220 30.03 -30.35 24.63
CA PHE A 220 29.70 -31.46 25.50
C PHE A 220 30.84 -32.51 25.55
N VAL A 221 31.53 -32.72 24.44
CA VAL A 221 32.66 -33.67 24.36
C VAL A 221 33.83 -33.21 25.21
N GLU A 222 34.10 -31.92 25.31
CA GLU A 222 35.16 -31.35 26.20
C GLU A 222 34.84 -31.52 27.67
N THR A 223 33.58 -31.71 28.04
CA THR A 223 33.15 -31.95 29.44
C THR A 223 33.27 -33.41 29.87
N LEU A 224 33.50 -34.31 28.90
CA LEU A 224 33.68 -35.74 29.16
C LEU A 224 35.13 -36.01 29.55
N GLY A 225 35.33 -36.69 30.64
CA GLY A 225 36.64 -37.08 31.12
C GLY A 225 37.11 -36.31 32.37
N SER A 226 38.41 -36.08 32.49
CA SER A 226 39.02 -35.49 33.69
C SER A 226 39.07 -33.94 33.65
N ASN A 227 38.48 -33.29 32.68
CA ASN A 227 38.47 -31.83 32.59
C ASN A 227 37.32 -31.22 33.41
N THR A 228 37.49 -31.21 34.73
CA THR A 228 36.50 -30.67 35.68
C THR A 228 36.18 -29.18 35.40
N ALA A 229 37.18 -28.38 35.01
CA ALA A 229 37.00 -26.94 34.73
C ALA A 229 36.08 -26.70 33.53
N ALA A 230 36.15 -27.53 32.52
CA ALA A 230 35.22 -27.44 31.38
C ALA A 230 33.80 -27.90 31.76
N ALA A 231 33.70 -28.94 32.60
CA ALA A 231 32.43 -29.43 33.08
C ALA A 231 31.72 -28.41 34.02
N ASP A 232 32.47 -27.79 34.94
CA ASP A 232 31.95 -26.73 35.80
C ASP A 232 31.46 -25.52 35.01
N ARG A 233 32.25 -25.06 34.03
CA ARG A 233 31.87 -23.95 33.16
C ARG A 233 30.63 -24.25 32.31
N TYR A 234 30.53 -25.47 31.81
CA TYR A 234 29.34 -25.92 31.09
C TYR A 234 28.09 -25.93 31.98
N ALA A 235 28.24 -26.41 33.23
CA ALA A 235 27.18 -26.41 34.24
C ALA A 235 26.76 -24.98 34.62
N ASP A 236 27.68 -24.06 34.79
CA ASP A 236 27.39 -22.65 35.06
C ASP A 236 26.62 -21.99 33.90
N VAL A 237 27.01 -22.25 32.67
CA VAL A 237 26.29 -21.78 31.50
C VAL A 237 24.87 -22.36 31.49
N LEU A 238 24.68 -23.65 31.69
CA LEU A 238 23.35 -24.27 31.74
C LEU A 238 22.48 -23.70 32.86
N ASN A 239 23.09 -23.38 34.00
CA ASN A 239 22.39 -22.83 35.16
C ASN A 239 22.00 -21.34 34.99
N SER A 240 22.68 -20.64 34.10
CA SER A 240 22.39 -19.21 33.79
C SER A 240 21.14 -19.00 32.95
N PHE A 241 20.68 -20.03 32.24
CA PHE A 241 19.43 -19.94 31.45
C PHE A 241 18.20 -19.92 32.36
N ASN A 242 17.21 -19.19 31.98
CA ASN A 242 15.90 -19.22 32.63
C ASN A 242 15.30 -20.63 32.49
N LYS A 243 15.04 -21.28 33.62
CA LYS A 243 14.52 -22.64 33.69
C LYS A 243 12.99 -22.71 33.67
N THR A 244 12.32 -21.59 33.63
CA THR A 244 10.84 -21.53 33.58
C THR A 244 10.34 -21.81 32.19
N LEU A 245 9.95 -23.07 31.95
CA LEU A 245 9.35 -23.52 30.68
C LEU A 245 7.83 -23.71 30.78
N ALA A 246 7.27 -23.54 31.96
CA ALA A 246 5.85 -23.74 32.21
C ALA A 246 5.05 -22.52 31.74
N ALA A 247 3.96 -22.77 31.03
CA ALA A 247 2.95 -21.75 30.79
C ALA A 247 2.23 -21.42 32.12
N LYS A 248 1.85 -20.15 32.27
CA LYS A 248 1.02 -19.69 33.41
C LYS A 248 -0.31 -19.17 32.88
N GLU A 249 -1.36 -19.32 33.65
CA GLU A 249 -2.64 -18.69 33.38
C GLU A 249 -2.51 -17.18 33.53
N SER A 250 -3.03 -16.47 32.53
CA SER A 250 -2.98 -15.02 32.42
C SER A 250 -4.28 -14.52 31.82
N GLN A 251 -4.42 -13.22 31.71
CA GLN A 251 -5.52 -12.59 31.00
C GLN A 251 -5.01 -11.96 29.71
N SER A 252 -5.52 -12.40 28.57
CA SER A 252 -5.16 -11.77 27.30
C SER A 252 -5.83 -10.41 27.17
N PHE A 253 -5.08 -9.45 26.61
CA PHE A 253 -5.61 -8.12 26.24
C PHE A 253 -6.22 -8.13 24.85
N LEU A 254 -6.86 -7.02 24.50
CA LEU A 254 -7.35 -6.75 23.14
C LEU A 254 -6.18 -6.67 22.16
N ASP A 255 -6.42 -7.12 20.93
CA ASP A 255 -5.48 -6.83 19.83
C ASP A 255 -5.37 -5.33 19.60
N GLY A 256 -4.17 -4.84 19.51
CA GLY A 256 -3.89 -3.43 19.26
C GLY A 256 -2.94 -3.22 18.09
N GLY A 257 -3.19 -2.19 17.30
CA GLY A 257 -2.28 -1.79 16.24
C GLY A 257 -2.22 -0.27 16.13
N LEU A 258 -1.02 0.26 15.99
CA LEU A 258 -0.76 1.66 15.71
C LEU A 258 0.04 1.74 14.42
N ALA A 259 -0.46 2.52 13.45
CA ALA A 259 0.29 2.81 12.24
C ALA A 259 0.36 4.32 12.01
N MET A 260 1.56 4.80 11.66
CA MET A 260 1.83 6.20 11.32
C MET A 260 2.43 6.25 9.94
N ASN A 261 1.83 7.04 9.05
CA ASN A 261 2.33 7.23 7.69
C ASN A 261 2.59 8.73 7.48
N PHE A 262 3.77 9.03 6.99
CA PHE A 262 4.19 10.37 6.62
C PHE A 262 4.65 10.35 5.17
N GLY A 263 4.16 11.29 4.39
CA GLY A 263 4.57 11.40 3.00
C GLY A 263 4.60 12.85 2.57
N ASN A 264 5.57 13.23 1.76
CA ASN A 264 5.68 14.56 1.21
C ASN A 264 6.43 14.54 -0.12
N GLN A 265 6.16 15.53 -0.96
CA GLN A 265 6.87 15.75 -2.20
C GLN A 265 7.34 17.22 -2.25
N ILE A 266 8.63 17.42 -2.41
CA ILE A 266 9.25 18.73 -2.58
C ILE A 266 9.67 18.87 -4.04
N LYS A 267 8.96 19.71 -4.78
CA LYS A 267 9.29 20.02 -6.18
C LYS A 267 10.23 21.22 -6.22
N LYS A 268 11.42 21.06 -6.81
CA LYS A 268 12.34 22.12 -7.19
C LYS A 268 12.43 22.14 -8.72
N GLU A 269 12.81 23.26 -9.31
CA GLU A 269 12.80 23.47 -10.78
C GLU A 269 13.42 22.32 -11.61
N LYS A 270 14.42 21.63 -11.10
CA LYS A 270 15.13 20.53 -11.79
C LYS A 270 15.05 19.18 -11.07
N ARG A 271 14.46 19.09 -9.88
CA ARG A 271 14.46 17.86 -9.06
C ARG A 271 13.18 17.77 -8.24
N THR A 272 12.64 16.57 -8.14
CA THR A 272 11.58 16.23 -7.21
C THR A 272 12.14 15.28 -6.16
N ILE A 273 11.99 15.62 -4.89
CA ILE A 273 12.34 14.77 -3.75
C ILE A 273 11.04 14.34 -3.10
N ALA A 274 10.84 13.05 -2.94
CA ALA A 274 9.67 12.51 -2.26
C ALA A 274 10.09 11.48 -1.21
N TYR A 275 9.34 11.40 -0.10
CA TYR A 275 9.56 10.46 1.01
C TYR A 275 8.23 10.06 1.65
#